data_bc8a4b917b48e4ac61becced59a65062
#
_entry.id   bc8a4b917b48e4ac61becced59a65062
#
_cell.length_a   1.000
_cell.length_b   1.000
_cell.length_c   1.000
_cell.angle_alpha   90.00
_cell.angle_beta   90.00
_cell.angle_gamma   90.00
#
_symmetry.space_group_name_H-M   'P 1'
#
loop_
_entity.id
_entity.type
_entity.pdbx_description
1 polymer ?
#
loop_
_entity_poly.entity_id
_entity_poly.type
_entity_poly.pdbx_seq_one_letter_code
_entity_poly.pdbx_strand_id
1 'polypeptide(L)'
;MDSVKIKAFKTAFPYTVPIGASFIFLGASYGFLMVSKGFSPLYPFFMSLLIFAGSVEFVSVTMLLGSFEPVSAFLAAFMLNARHLFYAVSMLKPYNVPGWKKLYLIFGMCDESFAINSMTKVPDGVDRSWFMLFVTMLNHFYWVAGATLGAVVGSAINFPSEGIEFVLPALFLVIFAEQWLNADAHGAALTGLAASVLCLFIFGTENFMIPAMLMMLLVFAVIKRRTQ
;
A
#
# COMPACT_ATOMS: atom_id res chain seq x y z
N MET A 1 5.36 31.31 1.52
CA MET A 1 4.43 30.15 1.40
C MET A 1 3.07 30.67 1.86
N ASP A 2 2.03 30.53 1.05
CA ASP A 2 0.72 31.11 1.35
C ASP A 2 0.17 30.53 2.66
N SER A 3 -0.50 31.36 3.47
CA SER A 3 -1.07 30.95 4.75
C SER A 3 -1.97 29.70 4.64
N VAL A 4 -2.63 29.54 3.50
CA VAL A 4 -3.49 28.39 3.17
C VAL A 4 -2.69 27.06 3.14
N LYS A 5 -1.52 27.05 2.51
CA LYS A 5 -0.67 25.84 2.42
C LYS A 5 -0.09 25.45 3.79
N ILE A 6 0.36 26.46 4.56
CA ILE A 6 0.89 26.20 5.92
C ILE A 6 -0.20 25.60 6.80
N LYS A 7 -1.42 26.14 6.73
CA LYS A 7 -2.55 25.64 7.53
C LYS A 7 -2.89 24.20 7.14
N ALA A 8 -2.95 23.91 5.84
CA ALA A 8 -3.22 22.57 5.33
C ALA A 8 -2.13 21.57 5.74
N PHE A 9 -0.85 21.94 5.63
CA PHE A 9 0.28 21.11 6.07
C PHE A 9 0.23 20.81 7.58
N LYS A 10 0.05 21.84 8.42
CA LYS A 10 -0.05 21.66 9.88
C LYS A 10 -1.22 20.77 10.28
N THR A 11 -2.32 20.81 9.51
CA THR A 11 -3.47 19.92 9.74
C THR A 11 -3.19 18.49 9.26
N ALA A 12 -2.51 18.29 8.13
CA ALA A 12 -2.21 16.97 7.59
C ALA A 12 -1.17 16.21 8.42
N PHE A 13 -0.15 16.90 8.92
CA PHE A 13 1.00 16.30 9.59
C PHE A 13 0.63 15.36 10.76
N PRO A 14 -0.22 15.73 11.73
CA PRO A 14 -0.56 14.85 12.85
C PRO A 14 -1.21 13.52 12.41
N TYR A 15 -2.00 13.54 11.33
CA TYR A 15 -2.63 12.32 10.81
C TYR A 15 -1.64 11.36 10.17
N THR A 16 -0.51 11.87 9.66
CA THR A 16 0.49 11.05 8.96
C THR A 16 1.61 10.56 9.87
N VAL A 17 1.81 11.12 11.06
CA VAL A 17 2.88 10.72 11.98
C VAL A 17 2.84 9.24 12.38
N PRO A 18 1.69 8.67 12.78
CA PRO A 18 1.62 7.23 13.09
C PRO A 18 1.97 6.35 11.91
N ILE A 19 1.49 6.73 10.71
CA ILE A 19 1.79 6.05 9.45
C ILE A 19 3.28 6.19 9.12
N GLY A 20 3.85 7.36 9.36
CA GLY A 20 5.28 7.62 9.14
C GLY A 20 6.18 6.64 9.88
N ALA A 21 5.87 6.30 11.13
CA ALA A 21 6.62 5.32 11.90
C ALA A 21 6.58 3.92 11.23
N SER A 22 5.38 3.48 10.82
CA SER A 22 5.19 2.19 10.13
C SER A 22 5.88 2.18 8.76
N PHE A 23 5.73 3.26 7.97
CA PHE A 23 6.32 3.36 6.63
C PHE A 23 7.83 3.41 6.65
N ILE A 24 8.43 4.12 7.62
CA ILE A 24 9.88 4.14 7.78
C ILE A 24 10.38 2.75 8.14
N PHE A 25 9.72 2.04 9.06
CA PHE A 25 10.11 0.69 9.45
C PHE A 25 9.99 -0.31 8.29
N LEU A 26 8.85 -0.34 7.61
CA LEU A 26 8.59 -1.25 6.48
C LEU A 26 9.48 -0.91 5.29
N GLY A 27 9.62 0.37 4.95
CA GLY A 27 10.51 0.83 3.90
C GLY A 27 11.96 0.45 4.21
N ALA A 28 12.41 0.61 5.47
CA ALA A 28 13.75 0.20 5.88
C ALA A 28 13.96 -1.32 5.73
N SER A 29 12.96 -2.11 6.08
CA SER A 29 13.00 -3.57 5.87
C SER A 29 13.10 -3.92 4.39
N TYR A 30 12.36 -3.23 3.51
CA TYR A 30 12.44 -3.39 2.06
C TYR A 30 13.82 -3.01 1.52
N GLY A 31 14.33 -1.83 1.89
CA GLY A 31 15.64 -1.35 1.46
C GLY A 31 16.76 -2.28 1.90
N PHE A 32 16.71 -2.76 3.14
CA PHE A 32 17.65 -3.75 3.65
C PHE A 32 17.55 -5.07 2.88
N LEU A 33 16.35 -5.59 2.61
CA LEU A 33 16.14 -6.81 1.83
C LEU A 33 16.76 -6.69 0.45
N MET A 34 16.56 -5.58 -0.27
CA MET A 34 17.14 -5.35 -1.59
C MET A 34 18.66 -5.44 -1.56
N VAL A 35 19.30 -4.77 -0.59
CA VAL A 35 20.78 -4.77 -0.48
C VAL A 35 21.31 -6.14 -0.06
N SER A 36 20.61 -6.85 0.83
CA SER A 36 21.00 -8.22 1.22
C SER A 36 20.96 -9.22 0.07
N LYS A 37 20.17 -8.95 -0.96
CA LYS A 37 20.11 -9.72 -2.22
C LYS A 37 21.13 -9.23 -3.27
N GLY A 38 22.02 -8.29 -2.92
CA GLY A 38 23.10 -7.81 -3.79
C GLY A 38 22.78 -6.60 -4.66
N PHE A 39 21.61 -5.98 -4.49
CA PHE A 39 21.25 -4.77 -5.22
C PHE A 39 21.92 -3.54 -4.61
N SER A 40 22.31 -2.57 -5.45
CA SER A 40 22.81 -1.28 -4.99
C SER A 40 21.72 -0.49 -4.26
N PRO A 41 22.02 0.34 -3.24
CA PRO A 41 21.06 1.21 -2.55
C PRO A 41 20.27 2.15 -3.45
N LEU A 42 20.74 2.40 -4.66
CA LEU A 42 20.01 3.19 -5.66
C LEU A 42 18.73 2.50 -6.15
N TYR A 43 18.71 1.16 -6.18
CA TYR A 43 17.49 0.43 -6.60
C TYR A 43 16.30 0.70 -5.68
N PRO A 44 16.36 0.43 -4.37
CA PRO A 44 15.23 0.71 -3.49
C PRO A 44 14.87 2.20 -3.43
N PHE A 45 15.84 3.11 -3.55
CA PHE A 45 15.56 4.54 -3.66
C PHE A 45 14.69 4.87 -4.88
N PHE A 46 15.11 4.47 -6.08
CA PHE A 46 14.35 4.77 -7.29
C PHE A 46 13.03 4.00 -7.37
N MET A 47 12.99 2.77 -6.91
CA MET A 47 11.76 1.98 -6.90
C MET A 47 10.72 2.60 -5.96
N SER A 48 11.09 2.93 -4.74
CA SER A 48 10.20 3.58 -3.78
C SER A 48 9.74 4.97 -4.24
N LEU A 49 10.59 5.71 -4.95
CA LEU A 49 10.27 7.03 -5.50
C LEU A 49 9.33 6.97 -6.71
N LEU A 50 9.49 5.98 -7.60
CA LEU A 50 8.82 5.93 -8.89
C LEU A 50 7.64 4.94 -8.93
N ILE A 51 7.64 3.90 -8.10
CA ILE A 51 6.60 2.87 -8.05
C ILE A 51 5.63 3.16 -6.92
N PHE A 52 6.13 3.40 -5.71
CA PHE A 52 5.36 3.68 -4.50
C PHE A 52 4.23 2.66 -4.27
N ALA A 53 4.56 1.38 -4.36
CA ALA A 53 3.64 0.26 -4.14
C ALA A 53 4.33 -0.84 -3.32
N GLY A 54 4.41 -0.64 -2.01
CA GLY A 54 5.23 -1.43 -1.09
C GLY A 54 5.14 -2.94 -1.27
N SER A 55 3.92 -3.51 -1.38
CA SER A 55 3.74 -4.95 -1.61
C SER A 55 4.34 -5.41 -2.95
N VAL A 56 4.19 -4.62 -4.00
CA VAL A 56 4.80 -4.91 -5.31
C VAL A 56 6.31 -4.78 -5.24
N GLU A 57 6.82 -3.78 -4.52
CA GLU A 57 8.25 -3.57 -4.34
C GLU A 57 8.91 -4.76 -3.63
N PHE A 58 8.31 -5.31 -2.55
CA PHE A 58 8.80 -6.53 -1.90
C PHE A 58 8.80 -7.74 -2.83
N VAL A 59 7.72 -7.97 -3.57
CA VAL A 59 7.61 -9.10 -4.51
C VAL A 59 8.57 -8.91 -5.70
N SER A 60 8.81 -7.68 -6.15
CA SER A 60 9.74 -7.40 -7.24
C SER A 60 11.18 -7.80 -6.94
N VAL A 61 11.58 -7.91 -5.68
CA VAL A 61 12.91 -8.40 -5.30
C VAL A 61 13.17 -9.80 -5.87
N THR A 62 12.21 -10.71 -5.70
CA THR A 62 12.31 -12.08 -6.24
C THR A 62 12.22 -12.11 -7.76
N MET A 63 11.39 -11.25 -8.35
CA MET A 63 11.27 -11.13 -9.80
C MET A 63 12.55 -10.63 -10.46
N LEU A 64 13.25 -9.68 -9.81
CA LEU A 64 14.52 -9.14 -10.31
C LEU A 64 15.69 -10.14 -10.21
N LEU A 65 15.60 -11.13 -9.32
CA LEU A 65 16.58 -12.20 -9.17
C LEU A 65 16.33 -13.36 -10.12
N GLY A 66 15.13 -13.51 -10.64
CA GLY A 66 14.73 -14.56 -11.57
C GLY A 66 14.94 -14.17 -13.03
N SER A 67 14.40 -15.01 -13.93
CA SER A 67 14.29 -14.70 -15.36
C SER A 67 13.30 -13.55 -15.57
N PHE A 68 13.57 -12.68 -16.54
CA PHE A 68 12.67 -11.58 -16.89
C PHE A 68 11.39 -12.10 -17.56
N GLU A 69 10.31 -12.10 -16.83
CA GLU A 69 8.97 -12.53 -17.28
C GLU A 69 7.96 -11.38 -17.16
N PRO A 70 7.85 -10.50 -18.16
CA PRO A 70 7.06 -9.28 -18.05
C PRO A 70 5.56 -9.54 -17.87
N VAL A 71 5.02 -10.63 -18.42
CA VAL A 71 3.61 -10.99 -18.29
C VAL A 71 3.30 -11.41 -16.85
N SER A 72 4.12 -12.28 -16.27
CA SER A 72 3.98 -12.72 -14.88
C SER A 72 4.14 -11.55 -13.92
N ALA A 73 5.11 -10.67 -14.16
CA ALA A 73 5.32 -9.45 -13.35
C ALA A 73 4.11 -8.49 -13.43
N PHE A 74 3.55 -8.29 -14.63
CA PHE A 74 2.35 -7.47 -14.81
C PHE A 74 1.14 -8.07 -14.08
N LEU A 75 0.89 -9.37 -14.22
CA LEU A 75 -0.22 -10.04 -13.56
C LEU A 75 -0.08 -9.96 -12.03
N ALA A 76 1.10 -10.24 -11.49
CA ALA A 76 1.34 -10.14 -10.05
C ALA A 76 1.14 -8.70 -9.54
N ALA A 77 1.69 -7.70 -10.21
CA ALA A 77 1.51 -6.30 -9.84
C ALA A 77 0.04 -5.87 -9.91
N PHE A 78 -0.68 -6.29 -10.97
CA PHE A 78 -2.10 -6.02 -11.12
C PHE A 78 -2.93 -6.66 -10.00
N MET A 79 -2.63 -7.91 -9.64
CA MET A 79 -3.33 -8.64 -8.58
C MET A 79 -3.12 -8.00 -7.21
N LEU A 80 -1.86 -7.70 -6.86
CA LEU A 80 -1.53 -7.05 -5.59
C LEU A 80 -2.18 -5.67 -5.46
N ASN A 81 -2.28 -4.93 -6.57
CA ASN A 81 -2.84 -3.58 -6.60
C ASN A 81 -4.33 -3.53 -6.97
N ALA A 82 -5.01 -4.66 -7.19
CA ALA A 82 -6.41 -4.67 -7.63
C ALA A 82 -7.36 -3.92 -6.68
N ARG A 83 -7.04 -3.87 -5.38
CA ARG A 83 -7.78 -3.07 -4.39
C ARG A 83 -7.82 -1.57 -4.72
N HIS A 84 -6.80 -1.03 -5.40
CA HIS A 84 -6.77 0.38 -5.81
C HIS A 84 -7.86 0.74 -6.82
N LEU A 85 -8.42 -0.23 -7.56
CA LEU A 85 -9.58 0.01 -8.43
C LEU A 85 -10.80 0.47 -7.62
N PHE A 86 -11.02 -0.10 -6.43
CA PHE A 86 -12.11 0.29 -5.53
C PHE A 86 -11.86 1.66 -4.90
N TYR A 87 -10.61 1.93 -4.51
CA TYR A 87 -10.21 3.24 -4.00
C TYR A 87 -10.42 4.32 -5.06
N ALA A 88 -10.03 4.04 -6.31
CA ALA A 88 -10.20 4.95 -7.43
C ALA A 88 -11.66 5.34 -7.63
N VAL A 89 -12.59 4.37 -7.61
CA VAL A 89 -14.04 4.64 -7.74
C VAL A 89 -14.52 5.56 -6.60
N SER A 90 -14.10 5.29 -5.37
CA SER A 90 -14.51 6.09 -4.20
C SER A 90 -13.93 7.51 -4.23
N MET A 91 -12.73 7.67 -4.81
CA MET A 91 -11.99 8.94 -4.84
C MET A 91 -12.18 9.74 -6.14
N LEU A 92 -13.03 9.30 -7.07
CA LEU A 92 -13.31 10.02 -8.32
C LEU A 92 -13.72 11.49 -8.08
N LYS A 93 -14.63 11.73 -7.14
CA LYS A 93 -15.10 13.07 -6.79
C LYS A 93 -14.07 13.84 -5.94
N PRO A 94 -13.57 13.30 -4.81
CA PRO A 94 -12.58 13.99 -3.97
C PRO A 94 -11.30 14.39 -4.71
N TYR A 95 -10.79 13.53 -5.59
CA TYR A 95 -9.54 13.77 -6.35
C TYR A 95 -9.77 14.57 -7.64
N ASN A 96 -10.98 15.04 -7.88
CA ASN A 96 -11.23 15.94 -9.02
C ASN A 96 -10.79 17.38 -8.69
N VAL A 97 -9.51 17.54 -8.43
CA VAL A 97 -8.84 18.82 -8.17
C VAL A 97 -8.09 19.29 -9.42
N PRO A 98 -7.92 20.60 -9.63
CA PRO A 98 -7.28 21.12 -10.83
C PRO A 98 -5.76 20.90 -10.85
N GLY A 99 -5.24 20.69 -12.05
CA GLY A 99 -3.81 20.72 -12.35
C GLY A 99 -3.05 19.45 -11.89
N TRP A 100 -1.74 19.61 -11.69
CA TRP A 100 -0.80 18.53 -11.38
C TRP A 100 -1.11 17.78 -10.06
N LYS A 101 -1.79 18.43 -9.12
CA LYS A 101 -2.22 17.81 -7.86
C LYS A 101 -3.04 16.54 -8.10
N LYS A 102 -3.95 16.56 -9.08
CA LYS A 102 -4.76 15.40 -9.44
C LYS A 102 -3.89 14.21 -9.82
N LEU A 103 -2.91 14.42 -10.68
CA LEU A 103 -2.01 13.36 -11.14
C LEU A 103 -1.19 12.78 -9.98
N TYR A 104 -0.67 13.65 -9.11
CA TYR A 104 0.10 13.19 -7.96
C TYR A 104 -0.76 12.45 -6.92
N LEU A 105 -1.99 12.90 -6.67
CA LEU A 105 -2.93 12.22 -5.78
C LEU A 105 -3.32 10.83 -6.31
N ILE A 106 -3.48 10.69 -7.62
CA ILE A 106 -3.76 9.38 -8.25
C ILE A 106 -2.54 8.47 -8.14
N PHE A 107 -1.35 8.98 -8.45
CA PHE A 107 -0.10 8.24 -8.35
C PHE A 107 0.18 7.78 -6.92
N GLY A 108 0.09 8.68 -5.94
CA GLY A 108 0.43 8.41 -4.55
C GLY A 108 -0.73 7.82 -3.71
N MET A 109 -1.75 7.25 -4.35
CA MET A 109 -2.84 6.63 -3.65
C MET A 109 -2.44 5.25 -3.13
N CYS A 110 -2.25 5.15 -1.81
CA CYS A 110 -2.07 3.90 -1.07
C CYS A 110 -3.20 3.74 -0.04
N ASP A 111 -3.22 2.62 0.67
CA ASP A 111 -4.25 2.30 1.66
C ASP A 111 -4.39 3.38 2.72
N GLU A 112 -3.28 3.86 3.23
CA GLU A 112 -3.20 4.86 4.30
C GLU A 112 -3.61 6.25 3.80
N SER A 113 -3.13 6.64 2.60
CA SER A 113 -3.55 7.90 1.97
C SER A 113 -5.05 7.88 1.65
N PHE A 114 -5.57 6.73 1.18
CA PHE A 114 -7.00 6.55 0.95
C PHE A 114 -7.80 6.68 2.25
N ALA A 115 -7.37 5.99 3.32
CA ALA A 115 -8.07 6.01 4.60
C ALA A 115 -8.18 7.45 5.15
N ILE A 116 -7.06 8.19 5.21
CA ILE A 116 -7.08 9.57 5.70
C ILE A 116 -7.92 10.46 4.78
N ASN A 117 -7.66 10.45 3.47
CA ASN A 117 -8.29 11.37 2.53
C ASN A 117 -9.79 11.14 2.34
N SER A 118 -10.28 9.89 2.55
CA SER A 118 -11.70 9.55 2.44
C SER A 118 -12.47 9.80 3.73
N MET A 119 -11.88 9.52 4.90
CA MET A 119 -12.58 9.50 6.18
C MET A 119 -12.43 10.81 6.98
N THR A 120 -11.33 11.57 6.76
CA THR A 120 -11.09 12.75 7.57
C THR A 120 -12.00 13.92 7.16
N LYS A 121 -12.74 14.44 8.14
CA LYS A 121 -13.44 15.72 8.00
C LYS A 121 -12.41 16.84 8.19
N VAL A 122 -12.05 17.49 7.08
CA VAL A 122 -11.09 18.59 7.11
C VAL A 122 -11.73 19.78 7.82
N PRO A 123 -11.08 20.41 8.82
CA PRO A 123 -11.62 21.56 9.56
C PRO A 123 -11.94 22.74 8.65
N ASP A 124 -12.91 23.56 9.08
CA ASP A 124 -13.29 24.78 8.37
C ASP A 124 -12.12 25.73 8.17
N GLY A 125 -12.03 26.29 6.98
CA GLY A 125 -10.96 27.20 6.58
C GLY A 125 -9.61 26.53 6.28
N VAL A 126 -9.57 25.20 6.14
CA VAL A 126 -8.45 24.43 5.58
C VAL A 126 -8.81 24.00 4.16
N ASP A 127 -7.93 24.27 3.20
CA ASP A 127 -8.12 23.80 1.82
C ASP A 127 -7.94 22.29 1.73
N ARG A 128 -9.01 21.58 1.38
CA ARG A 128 -9.03 20.11 1.29
C ARG A 128 -8.07 19.57 0.24
N SER A 129 -7.89 20.27 -0.87
CA SER A 129 -6.99 19.84 -1.95
C SER A 129 -5.53 19.86 -1.50
N TRP A 130 -5.10 20.90 -0.77
CA TRP A 130 -3.78 20.97 -0.17
C TRP A 130 -3.61 19.97 0.97
N PHE A 131 -4.64 19.75 1.80
CA PHE A 131 -4.62 18.75 2.85
C PHE A 131 -4.35 17.35 2.27
N MET A 132 -5.15 16.91 1.29
CA MET A 132 -4.97 15.60 0.65
C MET A 132 -3.60 15.46 -0.01
N LEU A 133 -3.11 16.53 -0.66
CA LEU A 133 -1.80 16.53 -1.27
C LEU A 133 -0.70 16.34 -0.23
N PHE A 134 -0.73 17.06 0.89
CA PHE A 134 0.29 16.93 1.93
C PHE A 134 0.24 15.57 2.62
N VAL A 135 -0.94 14.99 2.86
CA VAL A 135 -1.06 13.61 3.36
C VAL A 135 -0.33 12.65 2.42
N THR A 136 -0.63 12.72 1.12
CA THR A 136 -0.01 11.85 0.12
C THR A 136 1.50 12.07 0.01
N MET A 137 1.96 13.34 0.00
CA MET A 137 3.38 13.67 -0.08
C MET A 137 4.17 13.19 1.15
N LEU A 138 3.60 13.34 2.34
CA LEU A 138 4.24 12.90 3.58
C LEU A 138 4.35 11.38 3.62
N ASN A 139 3.30 10.64 3.27
CA ASN A 139 3.33 9.18 3.20
C ASN A 139 4.37 8.70 2.19
N HIS A 140 4.40 9.29 0.99
CA HIS A 140 5.40 8.98 -0.03
C HIS A 140 6.82 9.27 0.48
N PHE A 141 7.03 10.42 1.11
CA PHE A 141 8.34 10.79 1.69
C PHE A 141 8.79 9.78 2.76
N TYR A 142 7.90 9.37 3.68
CA TYR A 142 8.24 8.40 4.71
C TYR A 142 8.65 7.05 4.13
N TRP A 143 7.96 6.59 3.08
CA TRP A 143 8.30 5.35 2.39
C TRP A 143 9.68 5.43 1.72
N VAL A 144 9.92 6.46 0.92
CA VAL A 144 11.21 6.68 0.24
C VAL A 144 12.35 6.84 1.25
N ALA A 145 12.13 7.63 2.31
CA ALA A 145 13.13 7.82 3.37
C ALA A 145 13.44 6.49 4.07
N GLY A 146 12.42 5.70 4.43
CA GLY A 146 12.59 4.39 5.03
C GLY A 146 13.39 3.45 4.13
N ALA A 147 12.97 3.28 2.87
CA ALA A 147 13.65 2.42 1.90
C ALA A 147 15.11 2.81 1.70
N THR A 148 15.38 4.11 1.59
CA THR A 148 16.75 4.61 1.42
C THR A 148 17.60 4.40 2.67
N LEU A 149 17.07 4.72 3.85
CA LEU A 149 17.78 4.51 5.12
C LEU A 149 18.10 3.03 5.34
N GLY A 150 17.12 2.15 5.11
CA GLY A 150 17.33 0.70 5.23
C GLY A 150 18.38 0.17 4.26
N ALA A 151 18.40 0.68 3.03
CA ALA A 151 19.39 0.30 2.04
C ALA A 151 20.79 0.79 2.41
N VAL A 152 20.92 2.05 2.86
CA VAL A 152 22.22 2.62 3.27
C VAL A 152 22.76 1.89 4.50
N VAL A 153 21.93 1.68 5.52
CA VAL A 153 22.33 0.94 6.73
C VAL A 153 22.68 -0.51 6.38
N GLY A 154 21.85 -1.17 5.55
CA GLY A 154 22.08 -2.54 5.10
C GLY A 154 23.36 -2.72 4.31
N SER A 155 23.78 -1.70 3.53
CA SER A 155 25.06 -1.75 2.80
C SER A 155 26.28 -1.57 3.71
N ALA A 156 26.10 -0.94 4.87
CA ALA A 156 27.18 -0.70 5.82
C ALA A 156 27.36 -1.85 6.84
N ILE A 157 26.34 -2.67 7.03
CA ILE A 157 26.33 -3.72 8.06
C ILE A 157 26.04 -5.07 7.39
N ASN A 158 26.98 -6.01 7.51
CA ASN A 158 26.77 -7.41 7.09
C ASN A 158 25.84 -8.12 8.11
N PHE A 159 24.55 -7.91 8.00
CA PHE A 159 23.57 -8.57 8.84
C PHE A 159 22.94 -9.76 8.11
N PRO A 160 22.67 -10.90 8.77
CA PRO A 160 21.93 -11.98 8.15
C PRO A 160 20.51 -11.49 7.79
N SER A 161 20.11 -11.68 6.55
CA SER A 161 18.78 -11.27 6.06
C SER A 161 17.68 -12.27 6.39
N GLU A 162 18.03 -13.35 7.12
CA GLU A 162 17.07 -14.38 7.51
C GLU A 162 15.93 -13.79 8.33
N GLY A 163 14.72 -14.05 7.87
CA GLY A 163 13.49 -13.56 8.53
C GLY A 163 12.99 -12.19 8.06
N ILE A 164 13.77 -11.38 7.35
CA ILE A 164 13.28 -10.08 6.83
C ILE A 164 12.17 -10.29 5.78
N GLU A 165 12.24 -11.37 5.03
CA GLU A 165 11.20 -11.74 4.06
C GLU A 165 9.84 -11.97 4.74
N PHE A 166 9.82 -12.25 6.04
CA PHE A 166 8.59 -12.44 6.80
C PHE A 166 7.93 -11.12 7.25
N VAL A 167 8.60 -9.99 7.12
CA VAL A 167 8.07 -8.68 7.56
C VAL A 167 6.75 -8.34 6.86
N LEU A 168 6.67 -8.58 5.55
CA LEU A 168 5.45 -8.31 4.78
C LEU A 168 4.29 -9.24 5.14
N PRO A 169 4.46 -10.58 5.20
CA PRO A 169 3.45 -11.48 5.74
C PRO A 169 3.00 -11.12 7.15
N ALA A 170 3.94 -10.79 8.05
CA ALA A 170 3.63 -10.39 9.42
C ALA A 170 2.77 -9.11 9.45
N LEU A 171 3.08 -8.12 8.61
CA LEU A 171 2.27 -6.90 8.50
C LEU A 171 0.83 -7.22 8.11
N PHE A 172 0.62 -8.06 7.08
CA PHE A 172 -0.74 -8.42 6.66
C PHE A 172 -1.49 -9.20 7.75
N LEU A 173 -0.79 -10.05 8.51
CA LEU A 173 -1.39 -10.73 9.66
C LEU A 173 -1.81 -9.75 10.76
N VAL A 174 -0.99 -8.75 11.06
CA VAL A 174 -1.32 -7.71 12.04
C VAL A 174 -2.52 -6.88 11.58
N ILE A 175 -2.54 -6.43 10.33
CA ILE A 175 -3.67 -5.69 9.76
C ILE A 175 -4.96 -6.52 9.80
N PHE A 176 -4.87 -7.79 9.44
CA PHE A 176 -6.01 -8.71 9.53
C PHE A 176 -6.50 -8.87 10.97
N ALA A 177 -5.59 -9.08 11.91
CA ALA A 177 -5.92 -9.23 13.33
C ALA A 177 -6.56 -7.96 13.90
N GLU A 178 -6.03 -6.79 13.56
CA GLU A 178 -6.58 -5.50 13.96
C GLU A 178 -8.00 -5.30 13.40
N GLN A 179 -8.20 -5.58 12.11
CA GLN A 179 -9.54 -5.51 11.50
C GLN A 179 -10.51 -6.52 12.14
N TRP A 180 -10.03 -7.72 12.46
CA TRP A 180 -10.83 -8.74 13.14
C TRP A 180 -11.27 -8.27 14.52
N LEU A 181 -10.37 -7.72 15.32
CA LEU A 181 -10.66 -7.26 16.69
C LEU A 181 -11.59 -6.03 16.72
N ASN A 182 -11.52 -5.16 15.70
CA ASN A 182 -12.30 -3.92 15.65
C ASN A 182 -13.61 -4.04 14.85
N ALA A 183 -13.88 -5.18 14.24
CA ALA A 183 -15.09 -5.38 13.42
C ALA A 183 -16.27 -5.87 14.27
N ASP A 184 -17.43 -5.21 14.14
CA ASP A 184 -18.69 -5.67 14.74
C ASP A 184 -19.22 -6.95 14.06
N ALA A 185 -18.80 -7.24 12.82
CA ALA A 185 -19.20 -8.42 12.07
C ALA A 185 -18.05 -9.01 11.25
N HIS A 186 -17.77 -10.28 11.46
CA HIS A 186 -16.65 -10.99 10.82
C HIS A 186 -16.98 -11.63 9.47
N GLY A 187 -18.21 -11.46 8.97
CA GLY A 187 -18.69 -12.10 7.74
C GLY A 187 -17.83 -11.83 6.50
N ALA A 188 -17.34 -10.60 6.35
CA ALA A 188 -16.46 -10.23 5.24
C ALA A 188 -15.09 -10.92 5.33
N ALA A 189 -14.49 -10.93 6.51
CA ALA A 189 -13.19 -11.58 6.77
C ALA A 189 -13.27 -13.09 6.57
N LEU A 190 -14.32 -13.72 7.09
CA LEU A 190 -14.57 -15.17 6.90
C LEU A 190 -14.83 -15.53 5.44
N THR A 191 -15.57 -14.70 4.71
CA THR A 191 -15.79 -14.88 3.27
C THR A 191 -14.47 -14.79 2.51
N GLY A 192 -13.64 -13.81 2.82
CA GLY A 192 -12.32 -13.65 2.22
C GLY A 192 -11.43 -14.86 2.49
N LEU A 193 -11.36 -15.32 3.75
CA LEU A 193 -10.56 -16.48 4.15
C LEU A 193 -11.06 -17.75 3.45
N ALA A 194 -12.37 -18.02 3.48
CA ALA A 194 -12.96 -19.19 2.85
C ALA A 194 -12.75 -19.21 1.34
N ALA A 195 -12.96 -18.07 0.66
CA ALA A 195 -12.72 -17.94 -0.77
C ALA A 195 -11.26 -18.20 -1.14
N SER A 196 -10.33 -17.64 -0.36
CA SER A 196 -8.88 -17.82 -0.59
C SER A 196 -8.47 -19.28 -0.40
N VAL A 197 -8.91 -19.91 0.70
CA VAL A 197 -8.59 -21.32 0.98
C VAL A 197 -9.18 -22.25 -0.08
N LEU A 198 -10.45 -22.08 -0.45
CA LEU A 198 -11.09 -22.88 -1.51
C LEU A 198 -10.37 -22.73 -2.84
N CYS A 199 -10.06 -21.51 -3.26
CA CYS A 199 -9.36 -21.27 -4.52
C CYS A 199 -7.92 -21.80 -4.48
N LEU A 200 -7.25 -21.75 -3.34
CA LEU A 200 -5.92 -22.33 -3.16
C LEU A 200 -5.93 -23.85 -3.40
N PHE A 201 -6.93 -24.55 -2.87
CA PHE A 201 -7.09 -26.00 -3.08
C PHE A 201 -7.45 -26.37 -4.53
N ILE A 202 -8.25 -25.54 -5.21
CA ILE A 202 -8.73 -25.82 -6.58
C ILE A 202 -7.69 -25.45 -7.63
N PHE A 203 -7.06 -24.26 -7.51
CA PHE A 203 -6.21 -23.65 -8.53
C PHE A 203 -4.71 -23.71 -8.22
N GLY A 204 -4.34 -24.19 -7.01
CA GLY A 204 -2.96 -24.25 -6.55
C GLY A 204 -2.38 -22.89 -6.15
N THR A 205 -1.15 -22.90 -5.64
CA THR A 205 -0.46 -21.72 -5.08
C THR A 205 -0.19 -20.60 -6.08
N GLU A 206 -0.03 -20.94 -7.37
CA GLU A 206 0.34 -19.95 -8.39
C GLU A 206 -0.85 -19.19 -8.97
N ASN A 207 -2.05 -19.81 -9.01
CA ASN A 207 -3.18 -19.25 -9.75
C ASN A 207 -4.43 -18.95 -8.89
N PHE A 208 -4.42 -19.19 -7.57
CA PHE A 208 -5.60 -19.05 -6.72
C PHE A 208 -6.08 -17.60 -6.53
N MET A 209 -5.22 -16.64 -6.67
CA MET A 209 -5.45 -15.25 -6.25
C MET A 209 -6.55 -14.58 -7.07
N ILE A 210 -6.49 -14.67 -8.42
CA ILE A 210 -7.53 -14.08 -9.30
C ILE A 210 -8.89 -14.73 -9.07
N PRO A 211 -9.03 -16.07 -9.10
CA PRO A 211 -10.30 -16.73 -8.79
C PRO A 211 -10.85 -16.37 -7.41
N ALA A 212 -9.99 -16.28 -6.38
CA ALA A 212 -10.40 -15.90 -5.04
C ALA A 212 -10.99 -14.48 -5.00
N MET A 213 -10.33 -13.52 -5.65
CA MET A 213 -10.83 -12.15 -5.74
C MET A 213 -12.17 -12.07 -6.49
N LEU A 214 -12.30 -12.76 -7.61
CA LEU A 214 -13.57 -12.79 -8.36
C LEU A 214 -14.68 -13.43 -7.55
N MET A 215 -14.39 -14.53 -6.84
CA MET A 215 -15.36 -15.19 -5.95
C MET A 215 -15.80 -14.27 -4.82
N MET A 216 -14.88 -13.56 -4.15
CA MET A 216 -15.21 -12.57 -3.13
C MET A 216 -16.12 -11.46 -3.68
N LEU A 217 -15.79 -10.91 -4.85
CA LEU A 217 -16.61 -9.89 -5.50
C LEU A 217 -18.02 -10.36 -5.80
N LEU A 218 -18.17 -11.58 -6.32
CA LEU A 218 -19.47 -12.18 -6.60
C LEU A 218 -20.30 -12.37 -5.32
N VAL A 219 -19.68 -12.92 -4.27
CA VAL A 219 -20.36 -13.12 -2.98
C VAL A 219 -20.84 -11.79 -2.41
N PHE A 220 -19.98 -10.76 -2.38
CA PHE A 220 -20.37 -9.45 -1.86
C PHE A 220 -21.43 -8.75 -2.73
N ALA A 221 -21.40 -8.91 -4.04
CA ALA A 221 -22.41 -8.39 -4.94
C ALA A 221 -23.79 -9.03 -4.68
N VAL A 222 -23.82 -10.35 -4.42
CA VAL A 222 -25.04 -11.09 -4.08
C VAL A 222 -25.58 -10.68 -2.70
N ILE A 223 -24.70 -10.57 -1.69
CA ILE A 223 -25.08 -10.13 -0.34
C ILE A 223 -25.69 -8.73 -0.39
N LYS A 224 -25.04 -7.80 -1.11
CA LYS A 224 -25.53 -6.42 -1.24
C LYS A 224 -26.92 -6.35 -1.90
N ARG A 225 -27.19 -7.20 -2.90
CA ARG A 225 -28.52 -7.27 -3.55
C ARG A 225 -29.62 -7.80 -2.65
N ARG A 226 -29.28 -8.59 -1.62
CA ARG A 226 -30.25 -9.13 -0.67
C ARG A 226 -30.58 -8.19 0.49
N THR A 227 -29.73 -7.18 0.71
CA THR A 227 -29.86 -6.19 1.79
C THR A 227 -30.47 -4.86 1.32
N GLN A 228 -30.67 -4.70 0.03
CA GLN A 228 -31.47 -3.62 -0.60
C GLN A 228 -32.86 -4.14 -0.97
#